data_9e5d2527b1c9b45367c018c1f44b1b16
#
_entry.id   9e5d2527b1c9b45367c018c1f44b1b16
#
_cell.length_a   1.000
_cell.length_b   1.000
_cell.length_c   1.000
_cell.angle_alpha   90.00
_cell.angle_beta   90.00
_cell.angle_gamma   90.00
#
_symmetry.space_group_name_H-M   'P 1'
#
loop_
_entity.id
_entity.type
_entity.pdbx_description
1 polymer ?
#
loop_
_entity_poly.entity_id
_entity_poly.type
_entity_poly.pdbx_seq_one_letter_code
_entity_poly.pdbx_strand_id
1 'polypeptide(L)'
;PVTRYTVCLKDDPQISALPCDPLPPAPDAEGRMRLVVQDSAIVLTGAAFCGEVLCYGNSQGVLRAYDTRKGRELWRHVFPDGLYTTPLCTDGLVIAGAASGGIWAFDARTGREKWHLPTQSAVVGDGLTDGGALYIGLGTGSIGKIDLRSGRLLWRHDYGCGQAQGRPALADGRLVFGAWDRHLYCLDAGTDELLWKWNNGSG
;
A
#
# COMPACT_ATOMS: atom_id res chain seq x y z
N PRO A 1 18.10 -15.29 -8.85
CA PRO A 1 18.10 -14.31 -9.93
C PRO A 1 17.35 -13.06 -9.44
N VAL A 2 18.07 -11.92 -9.36
CA VAL A 2 17.47 -10.66 -8.95
C VAL A 2 16.85 -10.03 -10.20
N THR A 3 15.54 -10.02 -10.25
CA THR A 3 14.81 -9.27 -11.27
C THR A 3 14.81 -7.81 -10.87
N ARG A 4 15.36 -6.93 -11.69
CA ARG A 4 15.30 -5.48 -11.47
C ARG A 4 14.08 -4.89 -12.17
N TYR A 5 13.31 -4.10 -11.46
CA TYR A 5 12.21 -3.32 -11.99
C TYR A 5 12.61 -1.85 -11.97
N THR A 6 12.38 -1.16 -13.06
CA THR A 6 12.62 0.28 -13.16
C THR A 6 11.31 0.96 -13.55
N VAL A 7 10.87 1.90 -12.75
CA VAL A 7 9.76 2.79 -13.08
C VAL A 7 10.39 4.13 -13.48
N CYS A 8 10.18 4.54 -14.72
CA CYS A 8 10.61 5.84 -15.21
C CYS A 8 9.43 6.80 -15.25
N LEU A 9 9.62 7.99 -14.70
CA LEU A 9 8.66 9.10 -14.77
C LEU A 9 8.92 9.91 -16.02
N LYS A 10 7.92 10.04 -16.88
CA LYS A 10 7.96 10.94 -18.05
C LYS A 10 7.01 12.10 -17.77
N ASP A 11 7.44 13.31 -18.07
CA ASP A 11 6.62 14.54 -18.07
C ASP A 11 6.53 15.38 -16.79
N ASP A 12 7.39 15.14 -15.77
CA ASP A 12 7.65 16.18 -14.78
C ASP A 12 8.78 17.09 -15.31
N PRO A 13 8.54 18.41 -15.51
CA PRO A 13 9.56 19.33 -16.04
C PRO A 13 10.83 19.43 -15.17
N GLN A 14 10.73 19.10 -13.88
CA GLN A 14 11.88 19.07 -12.97
C GLN A 14 12.63 17.72 -13.01
N ILE A 15 11.94 16.63 -13.38
CA ILE A 15 12.49 15.27 -13.48
C ILE A 15 12.90 14.94 -14.92
N SER A 16 12.28 15.55 -15.92
CA SER A 16 12.66 15.37 -17.33
C SER A 16 14.08 15.87 -17.67
N ALA A 17 14.71 16.64 -16.77
CA ALA A 17 16.09 17.04 -16.89
C ALA A 17 17.09 15.98 -16.37
N LEU A 18 16.63 14.95 -15.68
CA LEU A 18 17.48 13.83 -15.30
C LEU A 18 17.61 12.87 -16.49
N PRO A 19 18.84 12.46 -16.86
CA PRO A 19 19.02 11.48 -17.92
C PRO A 19 18.31 10.19 -17.51
N CYS A 20 17.14 9.95 -18.07
CA CYS A 20 16.54 8.61 -18.01
C CYS A 20 17.44 7.68 -18.82
N ASP A 21 17.96 6.65 -18.21
CA ASP A 21 18.60 5.58 -18.96
C ASP A 21 17.65 5.14 -20.09
N PRO A 22 18.15 4.94 -21.29
CA PRO A 22 17.34 4.43 -22.38
C PRO A 22 16.65 3.15 -21.93
N LEU A 23 15.41 2.94 -22.37
CA LEU A 23 14.66 1.73 -22.10
C LEU A 23 15.59 0.51 -22.27
N PRO A 24 15.72 -0.34 -21.25
CA PRO A 24 16.58 -1.51 -21.35
C PRO A 24 16.13 -2.35 -22.54
N PRO A 25 17.05 -2.98 -23.26
CA PRO A 25 16.71 -3.86 -24.35
C PRO A 25 15.80 -5.01 -23.86
N ALA A 26 15.12 -5.63 -24.80
CA ALA A 26 14.37 -6.88 -24.63
C ALA A 26 15.11 -7.92 -23.75
N PRO A 27 14.45 -8.96 -23.25
CA PRO A 27 15.02 -9.93 -22.31
C PRO A 27 16.48 -10.25 -22.61
N ASP A 28 17.32 -10.30 -21.55
CA ASP A 28 18.71 -10.67 -21.73
C ASP A 28 18.83 -12.11 -22.29
N ALA A 29 20.03 -12.46 -22.77
CA ALA A 29 20.31 -13.75 -23.37
C ALA A 29 20.02 -14.96 -22.44
N GLU A 30 19.75 -14.71 -21.17
CA GLU A 30 19.42 -15.71 -20.16
C GLU A 30 17.89 -15.80 -19.90
N GLY A 31 17.07 -15.13 -20.72
CA GLY A 31 15.60 -15.17 -20.63
C GLY A 31 15.01 -14.45 -19.42
N ARG A 32 15.79 -13.61 -18.76
CA ARG A 32 15.30 -12.79 -17.63
C ARG A 32 14.50 -11.64 -18.18
N MET A 33 13.21 -11.63 -17.87
CA MET A 33 12.31 -10.57 -18.29
C MET A 33 12.53 -9.34 -17.44
N ARG A 34 12.77 -8.20 -18.08
CA ARG A 34 12.72 -6.88 -17.44
C ARG A 34 11.40 -6.23 -17.79
N LEU A 35 10.58 -5.98 -16.77
CA LEU A 35 9.40 -5.16 -16.92
C LEU A 35 9.80 -3.70 -16.70
N VAL A 36 9.64 -2.90 -17.73
CA VAL A 36 9.76 -1.43 -17.62
C VAL A 36 8.37 -0.86 -17.77
N VAL A 37 7.93 -0.14 -16.76
CA VAL A 37 6.66 0.55 -16.75
C VAL A 37 6.94 2.04 -16.78
N GLN A 38 6.41 2.75 -17.78
CA GLN A 38 6.40 4.20 -17.83
C GLN A 38 5.08 4.70 -17.25
N ASP A 39 5.17 5.58 -16.26
CA ASP A 39 4.01 6.26 -15.69
C ASP A 39 4.18 7.77 -15.88
N SER A 40 3.11 8.47 -16.20
CA SER A 40 3.09 9.94 -16.35
C SER A 40 2.96 10.66 -15.02
N ALA A 41 2.75 9.91 -13.92
CA ALA A 41 2.55 10.46 -12.59
C ALA A 41 3.66 10.00 -11.64
N ILE A 42 3.85 10.74 -10.54
CA ILE A 42 4.83 10.40 -9.51
C ILE A 42 4.39 9.12 -8.80
N VAL A 43 5.29 8.15 -8.71
CA VAL A 43 5.11 6.94 -7.90
C VAL A 43 5.80 7.17 -6.56
N LEU A 44 5.01 7.45 -5.53
CA LEU A 44 5.49 7.71 -4.16
C LEU A 44 5.43 6.49 -3.26
N THR A 45 4.83 5.41 -3.74
CA THR A 45 4.60 4.19 -2.97
C THR A 45 5.56 3.09 -3.40
N GLY A 46 5.74 2.09 -2.54
CA GLY A 46 6.36 0.84 -2.95
C GLY A 46 5.49 0.09 -3.96
N ALA A 47 6.10 -0.89 -4.61
CA ALA A 47 5.38 -1.87 -5.42
C ALA A 47 5.26 -3.19 -4.67
N ALA A 48 4.19 -3.93 -4.93
CA ALA A 48 3.93 -5.21 -4.31
C ALA A 48 3.72 -6.32 -5.36
N PHE A 49 4.04 -7.55 -4.96
CA PHE A 49 3.87 -8.73 -5.78
C PHE A 49 2.81 -9.67 -5.23
N CYS A 50 1.80 -10.01 -6.05
CA CYS A 50 0.90 -11.14 -5.85
C CYS A 50 1.31 -12.28 -6.80
N GLY A 51 2.28 -13.07 -6.42
CA GLY A 51 2.87 -14.06 -7.31
C GLY A 51 3.50 -13.36 -8.52
N GLU A 52 2.92 -13.54 -9.69
CA GLU A 52 3.39 -12.96 -10.96
C GLU A 52 2.75 -11.61 -11.30
N VAL A 53 1.89 -11.11 -10.45
CA VAL A 53 1.25 -9.82 -10.64
C VAL A 53 2.00 -8.77 -9.83
N LEU A 54 2.53 -7.76 -10.51
CA LEU A 54 3.13 -6.56 -9.91
C LEU A 54 2.08 -5.47 -9.80
N CYS A 55 1.92 -4.89 -8.62
CA CYS A 55 0.98 -3.77 -8.37
C CYS A 55 1.70 -2.56 -7.81
N TYR A 56 1.31 -1.37 -8.23
CA TYR A 56 1.74 -0.11 -7.65
C TYR A 56 0.66 0.98 -7.83
N GLY A 57 0.71 2.00 -6.98
CA GLY A 57 -0.14 3.19 -7.07
C GLY A 57 0.65 4.44 -7.44
N ASN A 58 -0.01 5.46 -7.95
CA ASN A 58 0.61 6.74 -8.29
C ASN A 58 -0.12 7.94 -7.67
N SER A 59 0.47 9.13 -7.78
CA SER A 59 -0.06 10.38 -7.22
C SER A 59 -1.33 10.89 -7.91
N GLN A 60 -1.68 10.36 -9.08
CA GLN A 60 -2.94 10.67 -9.78
C GLN A 60 -4.05 9.67 -9.45
N GLY A 61 -3.86 8.82 -8.46
CA GLY A 61 -4.88 7.87 -8.01
C GLY A 61 -5.02 6.63 -8.88
N VAL A 62 -4.04 6.31 -9.73
CA VAL A 62 -4.12 5.12 -10.56
C VAL A 62 -3.40 3.96 -9.90
N LEU A 63 -4.16 2.94 -9.51
CA LEU A 63 -3.64 1.63 -9.12
C LEU A 63 -3.52 0.75 -10.35
N ARG A 64 -2.34 0.21 -10.61
CA ARG A 64 -2.05 -0.62 -11.78
C ARG A 64 -1.59 -2.01 -11.39
N ALA A 65 -1.94 -2.98 -12.18
CA ALA A 65 -1.45 -4.35 -12.06
C ALA A 65 -0.91 -4.87 -13.39
N TYR A 66 0.25 -5.51 -13.34
CA TYR A 66 0.96 -6.04 -14.50
C TYR A 66 1.24 -7.53 -14.35
N ASP A 67 1.06 -8.27 -15.43
CA ASP A 67 1.58 -9.63 -15.57
C ASP A 67 3.09 -9.53 -15.85
N THR A 68 3.91 -9.94 -14.90
CA THR A 68 5.37 -9.84 -15.02
C THR A 68 5.97 -10.84 -16.01
N ARG A 69 5.27 -11.94 -16.31
CA ARG A 69 5.69 -12.90 -17.33
C ARG A 69 5.42 -12.40 -18.74
N LYS A 70 4.28 -11.77 -18.93
CA LYS A 70 3.86 -11.29 -20.26
C LYS A 70 4.25 -9.84 -20.53
N GLY A 71 4.75 -9.12 -19.50
CA GLY A 71 5.15 -7.72 -19.61
C GLY A 71 4.01 -6.77 -20.00
N ARG A 72 2.78 -7.08 -19.61
CA ARG A 72 1.62 -6.28 -19.97
C ARG A 72 0.75 -5.95 -18.77
N GLU A 73 0.07 -4.78 -18.86
CA GLU A 73 -0.95 -4.40 -17.90
C GLU A 73 -2.11 -5.39 -17.96
N LEU A 74 -2.55 -5.85 -16.78
CA LEU A 74 -3.72 -6.69 -16.60
C LEU A 74 -4.97 -5.83 -16.41
N TRP A 75 -4.87 -4.89 -15.48
CA TRP A 75 -5.95 -3.99 -15.15
C TRP A 75 -5.41 -2.73 -14.46
N ARG A 76 -6.27 -1.72 -14.42
CA ARG A 76 -6.09 -0.50 -13.61
C ARG A 76 -7.39 -0.09 -12.95
N HIS A 77 -7.27 0.56 -11.81
CA HIS A 77 -8.38 1.24 -11.14
C HIS A 77 -8.00 2.69 -10.89
N VAL A 78 -8.96 3.62 -11.06
CA VAL A 78 -8.74 5.05 -10.89
C VAL A 78 -9.55 5.55 -9.70
N PHE A 79 -8.85 6.10 -8.72
CA PHE A 79 -9.43 6.75 -7.55
C PHE A 79 -9.52 8.26 -7.78
N PRO A 80 -10.42 8.97 -7.06
CA PRO A 80 -10.54 10.42 -7.19
C PRO A 80 -9.28 11.20 -6.82
N ASP A 81 -8.48 10.67 -5.87
CA ASP A 81 -7.26 11.28 -5.35
C ASP A 81 -6.09 10.28 -5.35
N GLY A 82 -4.88 10.82 -5.10
CA GLY A 82 -3.64 10.06 -5.13
C GLY A 82 -3.60 8.85 -4.20
N LEU A 83 -2.77 7.89 -4.56
CA LEU A 83 -2.43 6.74 -3.73
C LEU A 83 -1.06 7.00 -3.09
N TYR A 84 -1.03 6.96 -1.76
CA TYR A 84 0.19 7.20 -0.96
C TYR A 84 0.54 6.00 -0.08
N THR A 85 -0.24 4.93 -0.15
CA THR A 85 0.01 3.66 0.54
C THR A 85 0.64 2.67 -0.42
N THR A 86 1.62 1.91 0.05
CA THR A 86 2.11 0.75 -0.69
C THR A 86 0.98 -0.29 -0.79
N PRO A 87 0.58 -0.72 -2.00
CA PRO A 87 -0.41 -1.79 -2.11
C PRO A 87 0.06 -3.05 -1.37
N LEU A 88 -0.86 -3.71 -0.70
CA LEU A 88 -0.59 -5.00 -0.08
C LEU A 88 -1.07 -6.12 -0.97
N CYS A 89 -0.24 -7.15 -1.09
CA CYS A 89 -0.61 -8.37 -1.80
C CYS A 89 -0.63 -9.56 -0.85
N THR A 90 -1.80 -10.16 -0.71
CA THR A 90 -2.00 -11.36 0.13
C THR A 90 -3.19 -12.16 -0.38
N ASP A 91 -3.11 -13.49 -0.32
CA ASP A 91 -4.20 -14.42 -0.68
C ASP A 91 -4.89 -14.13 -2.03
N GLY A 92 -4.11 -13.65 -3.01
CA GLY A 92 -4.65 -13.29 -4.33
C GLY A 92 -5.41 -11.97 -4.35
N LEU A 93 -5.35 -11.19 -3.28
CA LEU A 93 -5.92 -9.84 -3.18
C LEU A 93 -4.83 -8.78 -3.33
N VAL A 94 -5.18 -7.69 -3.99
CA VAL A 94 -4.47 -6.41 -3.95
C VAL A 94 -5.28 -5.46 -3.10
N ILE A 95 -4.69 -4.94 -2.03
CA ILE A 95 -5.35 -4.03 -1.11
C ILE A 95 -4.69 -2.66 -1.22
N ALA A 96 -5.48 -1.62 -1.33
CA ALA A 96 -5.01 -0.24 -1.43
C ALA A 96 -5.87 0.70 -0.57
N GLY A 97 -5.19 1.62 0.12
CA GLY A 97 -5.81 2.77 0.77
C GLY A 97 -5.71 4.00 -0.13
N ALA A 98 -6.72 4.84 -0.17
CA ALA A 98 -6.75 6.04 -0.99
C ALA A 98 -6.80 7.33 -0.16
N ALA A 99 -6.23 8.41 -0.71
CA ALA A 99 -6.28 9.74 -0.07
C ALA A 99 -7.69 10.32 -0.02
N SER A 100 -8.57 9.90 -0.94
CA SER A 100 -10.01 10.23 -0.89
C SER A 100 -10.78 9.60 0.27
N GLY A 101 -10.11 8.73 1.04
CA GLY A 101 -10.71 7.92 2.09
C GLY A 101 -11.23 6.58 1.57
N GLY A 102 -10.98 5.54 2.35
CA GLY A 102 -11.38 4.18 2.05
C GLY A 102 -10.22 3.23 1.80
N ILE A 103 -10.53 1.96 1.95
CA ILE A 103 -9.65 0.82 1.72
C ILE A 103 -10.37 -0.14 0.80
N TRP A 104 -9.73 -0.51 -0.29
CA TRP A 104 -10.29 -1.42 -1.30
C TRP A 104 -9.46 -2.69 -1.39
N ALA A 105 -10.14 -3.78 -1.68
CA ALA A 105 -9.50 -5.03 -2.08
C ALA A 105 -10.00 -5.46 -3.46
N PHE A 106 -9.06 -5.81 -4.30
CA PHE A 106 -9.30 -6.29 -5.65
C PHE A 106 -8.73 -7.70 -5.83
N ASP A 107 -9.36 -8.48 -6.67
CA ASP A 107 -8.74 -9.70 -7.17
C ASP A 107 -7.48 -9.35 -7.97
N ALA A 108 -6.34 -9.92 -7.58
CA ALA A 108 -5.04 -9.55 -8.13
C ALA A 108 -4.93 -9.76 -9.64
N ARG A 109 -5.59 -10.77 -10.19
CA ARG A 109 -5.51 -11.12 -11.62
C ARG A 109 -6.51 -10.38 -12.49
N THR A 110 -7.70 -10.14 -11.96
CA THR A 110 -8.83 -9.61 -12.76
C THR A 110 -9.13 -8.15 -12.49
N GLY A 111 -8.65 -7.58 -11.37
CA GLY A 111 -9.00 -6.24 -10.93
C GLY A 111 -10.45 -6.10 -10.44
N ARG A 112 -11.17 -7.21 -10.33
CA ARG A 112 -12.53 -7.18 -9.79
C ARG A 112 -12.50 -6.80 -8.32
N GLU A 113 -13.26 -5.77 -7.94
CA GLU A 113 -13.47 -5.40 -6.55
C GLU A 113 -14.08 -6.56 -5.77
N LYS A 114 -13.50 -6.87 -4.62
CA LYS A 114 -13.97 -7.87 -3.66
C LYS A 114 -14.73 -7.23 -2.52
N TRP A 115 -14.18 -6.14 -1.99
CA TRP A 115 -14.80 -5.34 -0.95
C TRP A 115 -14.21 -3.93 -0.91
N HIS A 116 -14.97 -3.03 -0.29
CA HIS A 116 -14.59 -1.67 0.00
C HIS A 116 -15.04 -1.30 1.41
N LEU A 117 -14.12 -0.77 2.20
CA LEU A 117 -14.38 -0.20 3.52
C LEU A 117 -14.20 1.32 3.45
N PRO A 118 -15.26 2.12 3.50
CA PRO A 118 -15.14 3.57 3.53
C PRO A 118 -14.51 4.05 4.84
N THR A 119 -13.63 5.05 4.77
CA THR A 119 -13.07 5.73 5.92
C THR A 119 -13.47 7.20 5.90
N GLN A 120 -13.46 7.87 7.08
CA GLN A 120 -13.87 9.28 7.19
C GLN A 120 -12.80 10.26 6.67
N SER A 121 -11.56 9.80 6.51
CA SER A 121 -10.45 10.62 6.03
C SER A 121 -9.42 9.77 5.28
N ALA A 122 -8.44 10.44 4.69
CA ALA A 122 -7.38 9.84 3.89
C ALA A 122 -6.70 8.64 4.57
N VAL A 123 -6.50 7.58 3.83
CA VAL A 123 -5.66 6.45 4.22
C VAL A 123 -4.30 6.64 3.56
N VAL A 124 -3.30 6.98 4.36
CA VAL A 124 -1.94 7.32 3.88
C VAL A 124 -0.84 6.46 4.50
N GLY A 125 -1.20 5.59 5.43
CA GLY A 125 -0.28 4.67 6.10
C GLY A 125 -0.28 3.29 5.46
N ASP A 126 0.87 2.66 5.45
CA ASP A 126 0.98 1.27 5.00
C ASP A 126 0.30 0.31 5.98
N GLY A 127 -0.30 -0.74 5.46
CA GLY A 127 -0.91 -1.79 6.26
C GLY A 127 0.01 -2.97 6.53
N LEU A 128 -0.43 -3.82 7.45
CA LEU A 128 0.18 -5.11 7.77
C LEU A 128 -0.90 -6.19 7.71
N THR A 129 -0.57 -7.34 7.11
CA THR A 129 -1.48 -8.50 7.09
C THR A 129 -0.91 -9.65 7.91
N ASP A 130 -1.76 -10.26 8.72
CA ASP A 130 -1.43 -11.46 9.50
C ASP A 130 -2.69 -12.27 9.81
N GLY A 131 -2.60 -13.61 9.69
CA GLY A 131 -3.64 -14.53 10.10
C GLY A 131 -5.03 -14.27 9.50
N GLY A 132 -5.13 -13.74 8.28
CA GLY A 132 -6.40 -13.39 7.64
C GLY A 132 -6.95 -12.02 8.05
N ALA A 133 -6.18 -11.23 8.78
CA ALA A 133 -6.50 -9.86 9.18
C ALA A 133 -5.57 -8.83 8.53
N LEU A 134 -6.11 -7.63 8.30
CA LEU A 134 -5.39 -6.43 7.91
C LEU A 134 -5.40 -5.45 9.08
N TYR A 135 -4.23 -4.93 9.44
CA TYR A 135 -4.06 -3.84 10.40
C TYR A 135 -3.60 -2.60 9.65
N ILE A 136 -4.36 -1.50 9.72
CA ILE A 136 -4.09 -0.30 8.94
C ILE A 136 -4.71 0.93 9.61
N GLY A 137 -4.08 2.11 9.42
CA GLY A 137 -4.68 3.37 9.80
C GLY A 137 -5.99 3.62 9.04
N LEU A 138 -7.05 3.97 9.75
CA LEU A 138 -8.39 4.24 9.18
C LEU A 138 -8.59 5.74 8.88
N GLY A 139 -7.50 6.48 8.74
CA GLY A 139 -7.49 7.92 8.63
C GLY A 139 -7.00 8.59 9.91
N THR A 140 -7.43 9.82 10.16
CA THR A 140 -6.95 10.61 11.28
C THR A 140 -7.41 10.05 12.63
N GLY A 141 -6.45 9.74 13.50
CA GLY A 141 -6.68 9.40 14.90
C GLY A 141 -7.17 7.98 15.17
N SER A 142 -7.13 7.08 14.19
CA SER A 142 -7.57 5.69 14.41
C SER A 142 -6.79 4.65 13.59
N ILE A 143 -6.69 3.46 14.15
CA ILE A 143 -6.18 2.26 13.49
C ILE A 143 -7.23 1.14 13.62
N GLY A 144 -7.29 0.23 12.66
CA GLY A 144 -8.27 -0.86 12.69
C GLY A 144 -7.71 -2.20 12.29
N LYS A 145 -8.44 -3.23 12.72
CA LYS A 145 -8.30 -4.61 12.27
C LYS A 145 -9.47 -4.96 11.38
N ILE A 146 -9.18 -5.44 10.19
CA ILE A 146 -10.16 -5.73 9.15
C ILE A 146 -10.02 -7.20 8.76
N ASP A 147 -11.12 -7.91 8.64
CA ASP A 147 -11.15 -9.25 8.06
C ASP A 147 -10.82 -9.19 6.56
N LEU A 148 -9.74 -9.84 6.16
CA LEU A 148 -9.24 -9.79 4.77
C LEU A 148 -10.22 -10.35 3.75
N ARG A 149 -11.02 -11.33 4.13
CA ARG A 149 -11.92 -12.03 3.22
C ARG A 149 -13.18 -11.21 2.91
N SER A 150 -13.71 -10.55 3.94
CA SER A 150 -14.99 -9.83 3.85
C SER A 150 -14.88 -8.32 3.82
N GLY A 151 -13.73 -7.75 4.18
CA GLY A 151 -13.55 -6.31 4.38
C GLY A 151 -14.25 -5.78 5.63
N ARG A 152 -14.78 -6.67 6.49
CA ARG A 152 -15.48 -6.25 7.71
C ARG A 152 -14.49 -5.74 8.74
N LEU A 153 -14.78 -4.57 9.31
CA LEU A 153 -14.06 -4.03 10.44
C LEU A 153 -14.31 -4.91 11.66
N LEU A 154 -13.24 -5.49 12.23
CA LEU A 154 -13.29 -6.35 13.40
C LEU A 154 -13.22 -5.52 14.67
N TRP A 155 -12.30 -4.56 14.72
CA TRP A 155 -12.21 -3.55 15.76
C TRP A 155 -11.55 -2.27 15.23
N ARG A 156 -11.75 -1.18 15.95
CA ARG A 156 -11.15 0.13 15.72
C ARG A 156 -10.67 0.69 17.05
N HIS A 157 -9.42 1.13 17.11
CA HIS A 157 -8.85 1.85 18.23
C HIS A 157 -8.66 3.32 17.87
N ASP A 158 -9.30 4.19 18.64
CA ASP A 158 -9.17 5.65 18.48
C ASP A 158 -8.11 6.17 19.46
N TYR A 159 -7.02 6.74 18.93
CA TYR A 159 -5.91 7.27 19.72
C TYR A 159 -5.87 8.81 19.77
N GLY A 160 -6.83 9.47 19.14
CA GLY A 160 -7.07 10.89 19.25
C GLY A 160 -6.81 11.68 18.00
N CYS A 161 -5.58 11.91 17.61
CA CYS A 161 -5.25 12.75 16.45
C CYS A 161 -3.99 12.30 15.71
N GLY A 162 -3.85 12.81 14.49
CA GLY A 162 -2.73 12.48 13.62
C GLY A 162 -2.92 11.18 12.82
N GLN A 163 -2.07 10.98 11.85
CA GLN A 163 -2.11 9.81 10.97
C GLN A 163 -1.19 8.70 11.52
N ALA A 164 -1.61 7.45 11.45
CA ALA A 164 -0.72 6.30 11.55
C ALA A 164 -0.17 6.02 10.15
N GLN A 165 0.95 6.66 9.79
CA GLN A 165 1.48 6.62 8.42
C GLN A 165 2.45 5.46 8.18
N GLY A 166 3.24 5.10 9.19
CA GLY A 166 4.17 3.99 9.09
C GLY A 166 3.44 2.63 9.03
N ARG A 167 4.14 1.64 8.50
CA ARG A 167 3.67 0.26 8.57
C ARG A 167 3.68 -0.23 10.02
N PRO A 168 2.58 -0.76 10.55
CA PRO A 168 2.56 -1.36 11.88
C PRO A 168 3.48 -2.59 11.96
N ALA A 169 3.90 -2.93 13.15
CA ALA A 169 4.61 -4.18 13.45
C ALA A 169 3.73 -5.05 14.36
N LEU A 170 3.74 -6.35 14.12
CA LEU A 170 3.00 -7.33 14.92
C LEU A 170 3.94 -8.45 15.35
N ALA A 171 3.99 -8.70 16.65
CA ALA A 171 4.72 -9.82 17.23
C ALA A 171 4.05 -10.24 18.55
N ASP A 172 3.94 -11.53 18.80
CA ASP A 172 3.41 -12.10 20.03
C ASP A 172 2.05 -11.50 20.45
N GLY A 173 1.15 -11.29 19.47
CA GLY A 173 -0.17 -10.70 19.70
C GLY A 173 -0.16 -9.20 20.02
N ARG A 174 1.00 -8.53 19.90
CA ARG A 174 1.15 -7.10 20.17
C ARG A 174 1.31 -6.34 18.87
N LEU A 175 0.42 -5.38 18.64
CA LEU A 175 0.44 -4.47 17.50
C LEU A 175 1.11 -3.16 17.91
N VAL A 176 2.22 -2.80 17.27
CA VAL A 176 2.96 -1.56 17.54
C VAL A 176 2.89 -0.66 16.31
N PHE A 177 2.57 0.61 16.51
CA PHE A 177 2.54 1.61 15.45
C PHE A 177 2.88 3.01 15.95
N GLY A 178 3.44 3.83 15.06
CA GLY A 178 3.69 5.25 15.33
C GLY A 178 2.59 6.13 14.74
N ALA A 179 2.28 7.23 15.42
CA ALA A 179 1.33 8.23 14.94
C ALA A 179 1.92 9.66 14.93
N TRP A 180 1.35 10.54 14.16
CA TRP A 180 1.83 11.93 14.01
C TRP A 180 1.64 12.77 15.27
N ASP A 181 0.90 12.28 16.27
CA ASP A 181 0.83 12.86 17.60
C ASP A 181 2.11 12.65 18.43
N ARG A 182 3.17 12.14 17.81
CA ARG A 182 4.50 11.88 18.39
C ARG A 182 4.53 10.72 19.40
N HIS A 183 3.55 9.83 19.35
CA HIS A 183 3.52 8.65 20.20
C HIS A 183 3.75 7.38 19.40
N LEU A 184 4.36 6.41 20.07
CA LEU A 184 4.37 5.02 19.71
C LEU A 184 3.34 4.30 20.59
N TYR A 185 2.47 3.53 19.98
CA TYR A 185 1.39 2.79 20.62
C TYR A 185 1.64 1.31 20.54
N CYS A 186 1.25 0.59 21.59
CA CYS A 186 1.20 -0.86 21.58
C CYS A 186 -0.18 -1.31 22.04
N LEU A 187 -0.86 -2.06 21.19
CA LEU A 187 -2.18 -2.63 21.47
C LEU A 187 -2.08 -4.16 21.54
N ASP A 188 -2.98 -4.77 22.29
CA ASP A 188 -3.32 -6.17 22.10
C ASP A 188 -4.03 -6.33 20.73
N ALA A 189 -3.47 -7.14 19.84
CA ALA A 189 -3.99 -7.29 18.48
C ALA A 189 -5.30 -8.09 18.40
N GLY A 190 -5.68 -8.77 19.48
CA GLY A 190 -6.96 -9.49 19.59
C GLY A 190 -8.11 -8.61 20.04
N THR A 191 -7.85 -7.76 21.04
CA THR A 191 -8.90 -7.03 21.80
C THR A 191 -8.91 -5.53 21.56
N ASP A 192 -7.89 -4.95 20.86
CA ASP A 192 -7.60 -3.51 20.70
C ASP A 192 -7.26 -2.78 22.01
N GLU A 193 -7.05 -3.50 23.10
CA GLU A 193 -6.70 -2.89 24.38
C GLU A 193 -5.33 -2.19 24.29
N LEU A 194 -5.24 -0.95 24.78
CA LEU A 194 -3.99 -0.22 24.88
C LEU A 194 -3.12 -0.81 25.99
N LEU A 195 -2.02 -1.46 25.61
CA LEU A 195 -1.04 -2.01 26.55
C LEU A 195 -0.10 -0.95 27.08
N TRP A 196 0.40 -0.09 26.17
CA TRP A 196 1.22 1.07 26.54
C TRP A 196 1.26 2.09 25.38
N LYS A 197 1.58 3.34 25.72
CA LYS A 197 2.01 4.36 24.77
C LYS A 197 3.27 5.04 25.29
N TRP A 198 4.12 5.47 24.37
CA TRP A 198 5.37 6.11 24.68
C TRP A 198 5.64 7.28 23.74
N ASN A 199 6.29 8.32 24.25
CA ASN A 199 6.92 9.36 23.47
C ASN A 199 8.31 9.67 24.01
N ASN A 200 9.14 10.35 23.24
CA ASN A 200 10.53 10.65 23.62
C ASN A 200 10.66 11.87 24.56
N GLY A 201 9.56 12.44 25.04
CA GLY A 201 9.56 13.61 25.93
C GLY A 201 9.98 14.93 25.29
N SER A 202 10.29 14.96 23.98
CA SER A 202 10.53 16.20 23.25
C SER A 202 9.19 16.80 22.85
N GLY A 203 8.73 17.74 23.65
CA GLY A 203 7.53 18.55 23.44
C GLY A 203 7.78 19.76 22.54
#